data_ce160c3d981d8c8fb17373e01a18963e
#
_entry.id   ce160c3d981d8c8fb17373e01a18963e
#
_cell.length_a   1.000
_cell.length_b   1.000
_cell.length_c   1.000
_cell.angle_alpha   90.00
_cell.angle_beta   90.00
_cell.angle_gamma   90.00
#
_symmetry.space_group_name_H-M   'P 1'
#
loop_
_entity.id
_entity.type
_entity.pdbx_description
1 polymer ?
#
loop_
_entity_poly.entity_id
_entity_poly.type
_entity_poly.pdbx_seq_one_letter_code
_entity_poly.pdbx_strand_id
1 'polypeptide(L)'
;IQTLPNKYYRYLQEKGIKCACFQPFRPLMSIIQNNRDHRKITVIDGRVAYTGGMNLADEYINARVRFGYWKDAAIRLTGECVWSFTSMFLELWDYILKTESDYTFYRATSMEKHRLQEKIHADEKGFVQPYTDSPLDHEDVGENVYLNMIRRAKKYLYIFTPYLIIGSEMRTALVNAAKSGVDVRLVVPGIPDKKLVYFLTQSNFPYLIKNGVKIYTYTPGFIHAKCFVSDDVQATVGTVNMDYRSLCLHFELSLIHISEPTRL
;
A
#
# COMPACT_ATOMS: atom_id res chain seq x y z
N ILE A 1 -18.85 6.18 -1.59
CA ILE A 1 -20.20 5.73 -1.99
C ILE A 1 -20.21 4.24 -1.80
N GLN A 2 -21.06 3.76 -0.89
CA GLN A 2 -21.20 2.34 -0.63
C GLN A 2 -22.05 1.75 -1.76
N THR A 3 -21.46 0.93 -2.61
CA THR A 3 -22.15 0.25 -3.72
C THR A 3 -22.75 -1.08 -3.30
N LEU A 4 -22.31 -1.65 -2.18
CA LEU A 4 -22.83 -2.88 -1.62
C LEU A 4 -24.09 -2.62 -0.77
N PRO A 5 -25.05 -3.55 -0.74
CA PRO A 5 -26.21 -3.47 0.14
C PRO A 5 -25.83 -3.35 1.61
N ASN A 6 -26.69 -2.69 2.40
CA ASN A 6 -26.50 -2.64 3.85
C ASN A 6 -26.42 -4.06 4.43
N LYS A 7 -25.43 -4.25 5.35
CA LYS A 7 -25.21 -5.54 6.03
C LYS A 7 -24.85 -6.69 5.06
N TYR A 8 -24.17 -6.37 3.93
CA TYR A 8 -23.72 -7.36 2.96
C TYR A 8 -22.91 -8.51 3.58
N TYR A 9 -22.19 -8.24 4.68
CA TYR A 9 -21.47 -9.27 5.45
C TYR A 9 -22.38 -10.41 5.93
N ARG A 10 -23.66 -10.16 6.21
CA ARG A 10 -24.64 -11.21 6.59
C ARG A 10 -24.93 -12.14 5.43
N TYR A 11 -25.10 -11.59 4.23
CA TYR A 11 -25.25 -12.38 3.02
C TYR A 11 -24.05 -13.31 2.79
N LEU A 12 -22.82 -12.83 3.04
CA LEU A 12 -21.62 -13.66 2.96
C LEU A 12 -21.63 -14.78 4.02
N GLN A 13 -22.04 -14.46 5.25
CA GLN A 13 -22.17 -15.45 6.33
C GLN A 13 -23.18 -16.55 6.00
N GLU A 14 -24.32 -16.21 5.40
CA GLU A 14 -25.33 -17.17 4.91
C GLU A 14 -24.77 -18.10 3.82
N LYS A 15 -23.75 -17.68 3.10
CA LYS A 15 -23.01 -18.50 2.12
C LYS A 15 -21.87 -19.31 2.75
N GLY A 16 -21.74 -19.35 4.08
CA GLY A 16 -20.70 -20.08 4.79
C GLY A 16 -19.35 -19.35 4.87
N ILE A 17 -19.28 -18.08 4.44
CA ILE A 17 -18.06 -17.28 4.51
C ILE A 17 -17.98 -16.59 5.88
N LYS A 18 -16.94 -16.87 6.66
CA LYS A 18 -16.68 -16.13 7.90
C LYS A 18 -16.37 -14.66 7.54
N CYS A 19 -17.21 -13.76 7.97
CA CYS A 19 -17.10 -12.34 7.63
C CYS A 19 -17.41 -11.47 8.83
N ALA A 20 -16.59 -10.44 9.05
CA ALA A 20 -16.76 -9.43 10.09
C ALA A 20 -16.58 -8.02 9.52
N CYS A 21 -17.13 -7.02 10.19
CA CYS A 21 -17.04 -5.63 9.78
C CYS A 21 -16.21 -4.86 10.80
N PHE A 22 -15.09 -4.29 10.36
CA PHE A 22 -14.27 -3.43 11.19
C PHE A 22 -14.87 -2.02 11.23
N GLN A 23 -15.05 -1.47 12.42
CA GLN A 23 -15.55 -0.11 12.69
C GLN A 23 -16.69 0.33 11.74
N PRO A 24 -17.89 -0.28 11.84
CA PRO A 24 -19.03 0.12 11.03
C PRO A 24 -19.36 1.60 11.27
N PHE A 25 -19.80 2.29 10.21
CA PHE A 25 -20.16 3.70 10.29
C PHE A 25 -21.24 3.94 11.34
N ARG A 26 -20.96 4.82 12.31
CA ARG A 26 -21.91 5.29 13.33
C ARG A 26 -22.04 6.81 13.20
N PRO A 27 -23.23 7.36 12.90
CA PRO A 27 -23.46 8.80 12.92
C PRO A 27 -23.08 9.38 14.28
N LEU A 28 -22.47 10.55 14.33
CA LEU A 28 -22.07 11.30 15.55
C LEU A 28 -20.73 10.93 16.23
N MET A 29 -20.00 9.93 15.76
CA MET A 29 -18.66 9.59 16.31
C MET A 29 -17.54 9.91 15.31
N SER A 30 -17.30 11.19 15.03
CA SER A 30 -16.47 11.63 13.89
C SER A 30 -14.97 11.36 14.03
N ILE A 31 -14.38 11.40 15.22
CA ILE A 31 -12.91 11.29 15.40
C ILE A 31 -12.44 9.84 15.19
N ILE A 32 -13.09 8.88 15.84
CA ILE A 32 -12.74 7.43 15.72
C ILE A 32 -13.04 6.89 14.31
N GLN A 33 -13.96 7.50 13.58
CA GLN A 33 -14.33 7.08 12.23
C GLN A 33 -13.29 7.38 11.16
N ASN A 34 -12.27 8.19 11.44
CA ASN A 34 -11.18 8.44 10.52
C ASN A 34 -10.18 7.29 10.47
N ASN A 35 -10.09 6.48 11.53
CA ASN A 35 -9.20 5.32 11.56
C ASN A 35 -9.84 4.16 10.80
N ARG A 36 -9.51 4.03 9.51
CA ARG A 36 -10.03 2.99 8.62
C ARG A 36 -8.96 1.94 8.35
N ASP A 37 -9.38 0.67 8.26
CA ASP A 37 -8.52 -0.36 7.70
C ASP A 37 -8.48 -0.21 6.18
N HIS A 38 -7.35 0.28 5.69
CA HIS A 38 -7.10 0.47 4.25
C HIS A 38 -6.19 -0.63 3.68
N ARG A 39 -5.78 -1.59 4.51
CA ARG A 39 -4.96 -2.72 4.10
C ARG A 39 -5.72 -3.62 3.11
N LYS A 40 -5.01 -4.18 2.15
CA LYS A 40 -5.50 -5.20 1.23
C LYS A 40 -4.64 -6.43 1.44
N ILE A 41 -5.19 -7.38 2.16
CA ILE A 41 -4.50 -8.65 2.50
C ILE A 41 -5.29 -9.79 1.89
N THR A 42 -4.66 -10.57 1.04
CA THR A 42 -5.18 -11.86 0.59
C THR A 42 -4.14 -12.91 0.86
N VAL A 43 -4.46 -13.90 1.68
CA VAL A 43 -3.59 -15.06 1.95
C VAL A 43 -4.32 -16.31 1.53
N ILE A 44 -3.64 -17.18 0.81
CA ILE A 44 -4.18 -18.46 0.34
C ILE A 44 -3.36 -19.58 0.96
N ASP A 45 -4.01 -20.37 1.81
CA ASP A 45 -3.47 -21.56 2.49
C ASP A 45 -2.15 -21.32 3.26
N GLY A 46 -1.88 -20.09 3.71
CA GLY A 46 -0.60 -19.74 4.33
C GLY A 46 0.62 -19.83 3.42
N ARG A 47 0.42 -19.99 2.10
CA ARG A 47 1.47 -20.25 1.10
C ARG A 47 1.74 -19.08 0.18
N VAL A 48 0.68 -18.35 -0.18
CA VAL A 48 0.75 -17.22 -1.10
C VAL A 48 0.03 -16.05 -0.47
N ALA A 49 0.64 -14.87 -0.55
CA ALA A 49 0.00 -13.62 -0.17
C ALA A 49 -0.03 -12.65 -1.35
N TYR A 50 -1.04 -11.79 -1.35
CA TYR A 50 -1.17 -10.66 -2.26
C TYR A 50 -1.46 -9.39 -1.47
N THR A 51 -0.83 -8.29 -1.89
CA THR A 51 -1.14 -6.94 -1.43
C THR A 51 -0.90 -5.92 -2.55
N GLY A 52 -1.37 -4.70 -2.35
CA GLY A 52 -1.23 -3.61 -3.32
C GLY A 52 -2.33 -2.57 -3.17
N GLY A 53 -2.44 -1.67 -4.14
CA GLY A 53 -3.44 -0.61 -4.14
C GLY A 53 -4.87 -1.07 -4.45
N MET A 54 -5.05 -2.25 -5.04
CA MET A 54 -6.32 -2.72 -5.63
C MET A 54 -7.39 -3.01 -4.57
N ASN A 55 -8.59 -2.47 -4.77
CA ASN A 55 -9.80 -2.91 -4.09
C ASN A 55 -10.58 -3.93 -4.94
N LEU A 56 -11.49 -4.67 -4.33
CA LEU A 56 -12.40 -5.57 -5.04
C LEU A 56 -13.58 -4.78 -5.63
N ALA A 57 -13.36 -4.17 -6.80
CA ALA A 57 -14.38 -3.44 -7.54
C ALA A 57 -14.05 -3.43 -9.04
N ASP A 58 -15.08 -3.28 -9.88
CA ASP A 58 -15.00 -3.42 -11.34
C ASP A 58 -14.08 -2.39 -12.01
N GLU A 59 -13.98 -1.18 -11.45
CA GLU A 59 -13.09 -0.15 -11.95
C GLU A 59 -11.61 -0.51 -11.84
N TYR A 60 -11.21 -1.29 -10.83
CA TYR A 60 -9.80 -1.69 -10.63
C TYR A 60 -9.30 -2.70 -11.66
N ILE A 61 -10.20 -3.44 -12.28
CA ILE A 61 -9.90 -4.38 -13.37
C ILE A 61 -10.32 -3.83 -14.74
N ASN A 62 -10.71 -2.57 -14.80
CA ASN A 62 -11.22 -1.90 -16.01
C ASN A 62 -12.47 -2.55 -16.63
N ALA A 63 -13.22 -3.38 -15.89
CA ALA A 63 -14.52 -3.89 -16.33
C ALA A 63 -15.58 -2.76 -16.35
N ARG A 64 -15.34 -1.68 -15.62
CA ARG A 64 -16.15 -0.46 -15.63
C ARG A 64 -15.24 0.75 -15.74
N VAL A 65 -15.38 1.53 -16.81
CA VAL A 65 -14.65 2.79 -16.99
C VAL A 65 -15.31 3.89 -16.15
N ARG A 66 -14.55 4.48 -15.24
CA ARG A 66 -15.02 5.56 -14.36
C ARG A 66 -14.17 6.82 -14.44
N PHE A 67 -12.85 6.68 -14.45
CA PHE A 67 -11.88 7.78 -14.51
C PHE A 67 -10.81 7.49 -15.57
N GLY A 68 -11.24 7.12 -16.78
CA GLY A 68 -10.35 6.61 -17.81
C GLY A 68 -9.82 5.22 -17.47
N TYR A 69 -8.65 4.87 -18.02
CA TYR A 69 -8.01 3.60 -17.71
C TYR A 69 -7.43 3.63 -16.30
N TRP A 70 -7.86 2.67 -15.47
CA TRP A 70 -7.39 2.50 -14.11
C TRP A 70 -6.08 1.73 -14.07
N LYS A 71 -5.03 2.34 -13.51
CA LYS A 71 -3.72 1.72 -13.33
C LYS A 71 -3.43 1.51 -11.85
N ASP A 72 -3.25 0.26 -11.46
CA ASP A 72 -2.86 -0.09 -10.10
C ASP A 72 -1.66 -1.05 -10.10
N ALA A 73 -1.13 -1.35 -8.93
CA ALA A 73 -0.08 -2.31 -8.72
C ALA A 73 -0.43 -3.24 -7.55
N ALA A 74 -0.11 -4.50 -7.73
CA ALA A 74 -0.17 -5.52 -6.68
C ALA A 74 1.06 -6.41 -6.79
N ILE A 75 1.42 -7.04 -5.68
CA ILE A 75 2.52 -8.00 -5.63
C ILE A 75 2.02 -9.34 -5.11
N ARG A 76 2.53 -10.41 -5.69
CA ARG A 76 2.37 -11.78 -5.23
C ARG A 76 3.63 -12.19 -4.46
N LEU A 77 3.44 -12.76 -3.29
CA LEU A 77 4.49 -13.18 -2.38
C LEU A 77 4.37 -14.66 -2.04
N THR A 78 5.50 -15.29 -1.81
CA THR A 78 5.62 -16.66 -1.33
C THR A 78 6.75 -16.73 -0.30
N GLY A 79 6.84 -17.85 0.44
CA GLY A 79 7.89 -18.02 1.45
C GLY A 79 7.51 -17.45 2.82
N GLU A 80 8.52 -17.16 3.65
CA GLU A 80 8.30 -16.81 5.06
C GLU A 80 7.53 -15.49 5.26
N CYS A 81 7.63 -14.54 4.35
CA CYS A 81 6.91 -13.26 4.44
C CYS A 81 5.38 -13.43 4.43
N VAL A 82 4.85 -14.55 3.88
CA VAL A 82 3.41 -14.86 3.90
C VAL A 82 2.89 -15.00 5.32
N TRP A 83 3.73 -15.48 6.24
CA TRP A 83 3.37 -15.59 7.65
C TRP A 83 3.07 -14.23 8.28
N SER A 84 3.84 -13.19 7.96
CA SER A 84 3.57 -11.84 8.44
C SER A 84 2.19 -11.35 8.01
N PHE A 85 1.78 -11.60 6.74
CA PHE A 85 0.44 -11.24 6.26
C PHE A 85 -0.66 -12.01 6.99
N THR A 86 -0.43 -13.30 7.25
CA THR A 86 -1.37 -14.14 7.99
C THR A 86 -1.57 -13.61 9.41
N SER A 87 -0.48 -13.33 10.11
CA SER A 87 -0.52 -12.80 11.49
C SER A 87 -1.23 -11.44 11.55
N MET A 88 -0.88 -10.52 10.67
CA MET A 88 -1.52 -9.18 10.58
C MET A 88 -3.03 -9.26 10.33
N PHE A 89 -3.48 -10.25 9.54
CA PHE A 89 -4.91 -10.47 9.33
C PHE A 89 -5.58 -11.04 10.58
N LEU A 90 -4.97 -12.08 11.19
CA LEU A 90 -5.55 -12.75 12.35
C LEU A 90 -5.61 -11.85 13.58
N GLU A 91 -4.61 -11.00 13.78
CA GLU A 91 -4.62 -9.97 14.83
C GLU A 91 -5.87 -9.08 14.76
N LEU A 92 -6.17 -8.54 13.57
CA LEU A 92 -7.36 -7.72 13.39
C LEU A 92 -8.64 -8.55 13.50
N TRP A 93 -8.64 -9.77 12.98
CA TRP A 93 -9.76 -10.69 13.06
C TRP A 93 -10.13 -11.00 14.50
N ASP A 94 -9.15 -11.36 15.32
CA ASP A 94 -9.34 -11.67 16.75
C ASP A 94 -9.77 -10.43 17.54
N TYR A 95 -9.20 -9.27 17.22
CA TYR A 95 -9.62 -7.99 17.80
C TYR A 95 -11.12 -7.70 17.54
N ILE A 96 -11.59 -7.91 16.31
CA ILE A 96 -12.98 -7.64 15.93
C ILE A 96 -13.94 -8.63 16.60
N LEU A 97 -13.61 -9.91 16.59
CA LEU A 97 -14.47 -10.98 17.08
C LEU A 97 -14.33 -11.25 18.59
N LYS A 98 -13.33 -10.66 19.24
CA LYS A 98 -12.97 -10.94 20.62
C LYS A 98 -12.68 -12.42 20.85
N THR A 99 -11.90 -13.00 19.93
CA THR A 99 -11.47 -14.40 19.95
C THR A 99 -9.95 -14.48 20.05
N GLU A 100 -9.45 -15.66 20.34
CA GLU A 100 -8.03 -16.01 20.31
C GLU A 100 -7.86 -17.18 19.33
N SER A 101 -7.31 -16.89 18.15
CA SER A 101 -7.07 -17.89 17.12
C SER A 101 -5.76 -18.61 17.37
N ASP A 102 -5.70 -19.93 17.13
CA ASP A 102 -4.42 -20.62 17.02
C ASP A 102 -3.78 -20.30 15.67
N TYR A 103 -2.84 -19.35 15.67
CA TYR A 103 -2.17 -18.90 14.46
C TYR A 103 -1.38 -20.00 13.79
N THR A 104 -0.87 -20.97 14.54
CA THR A 104 -0.06 -22.08 14.00
C THR A 104 -0.84 -22.94 13.02
N PHE A 105 -2.16 -23.05 13.22
CA PHE A 105 -3.06 -23.73 12.30
C PHE A 105 -3.04 -23.17 10.86
N TYR A 106 -2.76 -21.87 10.72
CA TYR A 106 -2.72 -21.17 9.42
C TYR A 106 -1.32 -21.13 8.81
N ARG A 107 -0.33 -21.75 9.46
CA ARG A 107 1.05 -21.75 8.98
C ARG A 107 1.27 -22.88 8.00
N ALA A 108 1.73 -22.57 6.78
CA ALA A 108 2.08 -23.61 5.81
C ALA A 108 3.16 -24.54 6.34
N THR A 109 3.02 -25.85 6.08
CA THR A 109 4.01 -26.85 6.45
C THR A 109 5.30 -26.69 5.66
N SER A 110 6.42 -27.22 6.18
CA SER A 110 7.72 -27.18 5.49
C SER A 110 7.68 -27.85 4.13
N MET A 111 6.94 -28.95 3.97
CA MET A 111 6.78 -29.65 2.69
C MET A 111 6.02 -28.80 1.65
N GLU A 112 5.02 -28.06 2.10
CA GLU A 112 4.22 -27.18 1.23
C GLU A 112 5.02 -25.96 0.77
N LYS A 113 5.87 -25.42 1.64
CA LYS A 113 6.80 -24.34 1.30
C LYS A 113 7.82 -24.79 0.25
N HIS A 114 8.38 -25.99 0.40
CA HIS A 114 9.38 -26.52 -0.53
C HIS A 114 8.83 -26.69 -1.94
N ARG A 115 7.61 -27.25 -2.09
CA ARG A 115 6.95 -27.39 -3.40
C ARG A 115 6.69 -26.07 -4.14
N LEU A 116 6.55 -24.97 -3.40
CA LEU A 116 6.36 -23.65 -4.00
C LEU A 116 7.70 -23.02 -4.41
N GLN A 117 8.74 -23.24 -3.62
CA GLN A 117 10.09 -22.73 -3.93
C GLN A 117 10.69 -23.39 -5.18
N GLU A 118 10.43 -24.67 -5.41
CA GLU A 118 10.90 -25.38 -6.62
C GLU A 118 10.29 -24.83 -7.94
N LYS A 119 9.14 -24.14 -7.85
CA LYS A 119 8.46 -23.54 -9.02
C LYS A 119 8.81 -22.07 -9.25
N ILE A 120 9.53 -21.45 -8.35
CA ILE A 120 9.93 -20.05 -8.43
C ILE A 120 11.44 -20.04 -8.64
N HIS A 121 11.89 -19.32 -9.65
CA HIS A 121 13.32 -19.20 -9.97
C HIS A 121 14.09 -18.79 -8.71
N ALA A 122 15.00 -19.67 -8.28
CA ALA A 122 15.77 -19.54 -7.05
C ALA A 122 16.85 -18.45 -7.06
N ASP A 123 16.90 -17.62 -8.11
CA ASP A 123 17.97 -16.65 -8.34
C ASP A 123 17.63 -15.22 -7.84
N GLU A 124 16.42 -15.00 -7.31
CA GLU A 124 16.07 -13.69 -6.76
C GLU A 124 16.70 -13.51 -5.37
N LYS A 125 17.79 -12.76 -5.33
CA LYS A 125 18.48 -12.38 -4.09
C LYS A 125 17.88 -11.10 -3.55
N GLY A 126 17.58 -11.08 -2.25
CA GLY A 126 17.07 -9.90 -1.57
C GLY A 126 16.17 -10.24 -0.39
N PHE A 127 15.74 -9.20 0.29
CA PHE A 127 14.87 -9.30 1.47
C PHE A 127 13.55 -8.61 1.20
N VAL A 128 12.46 -9.24 1.62
CA VAL A 128 11.13 -8.65 1.62
C VAL A 128 10.67 -8.49 3.06
N GLN A 129 10.39 -7.27 3.45
CA GLN A 129 9.88 -6.97 4.79
C GLN A 129 8.50 -6.32 4.67
N PRO A 130 7.41 -7.06 5.00
CA PRO A 130 6.11 -6.47 5.21
C PRO A 130 6.12 -5.59 6.47
N TYR A 131 5.39 -4.48 6.43
CA TYR A 131 5.17 -3.63 7.59
C TYR A 131 3.74 -3.07 7.58
N THR A 132 3.20 -2.84 8.76
CA THR A 132 1.92 -2.15 8.94
C THR A 132 2.16 -0.78 9.57
N ASP A 133 1.25 0.11 9.27
CA ASP A 133 1.11 1.39 9.94
C ASP A 133 -0.19 1.42 10.74
N SER A 134 -0.17 2.01 11.90
CA SER A 134 -1.30 2.04 12.82
C SER A 134 -1.48 3.43 13.44
N PRO A 135 -2.67 4.01 13.42
CA PRO A 135 -2.91 5.30 14.05
C PRO A 135 -2.96 5.22 15.59
N LEU A 136 -2.68 4.05 16.18
CA LEU A 136 -2.87 3.80 17.62
C LEU A 136 -1.56 3.67 18.41
N ASP A 137 -0.42 3.51 17.73
CA ASP A 137 0.88 3.28 18.35
C ASP A 137 1.81 4.50 18.38
N HIS A 138 1.39 5.62 17.77
CA HIS A 138 2.15 6.86 17.67
C HIS A 138 3.46 6.73 16.86
N GLU A 139 3.55 5.74 15.97
CA GLU A 139 4.69 5.52 15.09
C GLU A 139 4.25 5.66 13.63
N ASP A 140 4.73 6.68 12.95
CA ASP A 140 4.45 6.92 11.52
C ASP A 140 5.37 6.06 10.63
N VAL A 141 5.19 4.73 10.68
CA VAL A 141 6.07 3.75 10.02
C VAL A 141 6.09 3.97 8.52
N GLY A 142 4.93 4.19 7.91
CA GLY A 142 4.79 4.42 6.46
C GLY A 142 5.54 5.67 6.00
N GLU A 143 5.41 6.77 6.72
CA GLU A 143 6.14 8.02 6.42
C GLU A 143 7.65 7.83 6.60
N ASN A 144 8.07 7.17 7.68
CA ASN A 144 9.46 6.90 7.96
C ASN A 144 10.13 6.03 6.91
N VAL A 145 9.46 5.00 6.41
CA VAL A 145 9.97 4.17 5.30
C VAL A 145 10.14 5.02 4.03
N TYR A 146 9.16 5.83 3.67
CA TYR A 146 9.23 6.71 2.50
C TYR A 146 10.35 7.75 2.63
N LEU A 147 10.47 8.40 3.79
CA LEU A 147 11.56 9.34 4.07
C LEU A 147 12.95 8.67 3.98
N ASN A 148 13.08 7.45 4.49
CA ASN A 148 14.31 6.68 4.37
C ASN A 148 14.67 6.39 2.91
N MET A 149 13.74 5.94 2.09
CA MET A 149 13.98 5.69 0.67
C MET A 149 14.39 6.96 -0.06
N ILE A 150 13.69 8.08 0.18
CA ILE A 150 14.01 9.38 -0.43
C ILE A 150 15.43 9.83 -0.05
N ARG A 151 15.80 9.73 1.24
CA ARG A 151 17.11 10.17 1.76
C ARG A 151 18.27 9.28 1.31
N ARG A 152 18.01 8.00 1.03
CA ARG A 152 19.03 7.02 0.61
C ARG A 152 19.23 6.94 -0.90
N ALA A 153 18.33 7.46 -1.69
CA ALA A 153 18.44 7.51 -3.14
C ALA A 153 19.71 8.21 -3.58
N LYS A 154 20.42 7.65 -4.56
CA LYS A 154 21.71 8.14 -5.09
C LYS A 154 21.63 8.51 -6.57
N LYS A 155 20.90 7.73 -7.38
CA LYS A 155 20.80 7.92 -8.82
C LYS A 155 19.41 8.36 -9.24
N TYR A 156 18.38 7.63 -8.81
CA TYR A 156 16.99 7.93 -9.13
C TYR A 156 16.01 7.48 -8.05
N LEU A 157 14.86 8.13 -8.03
CA LEU A 157 13.71 7.80 -7.23
C LEU A 157 12.44 8.01 -8.05
N TYR A 158 11.71 6.94 -8.35
CA TYR A 158 10.48 6.98 -9.12
C TYR A 158 9.30 6.58 -8.24
N ILE A 159 8.26 7.41 -8.25
CA ILE A 159 7.13 7.29 -7.33
C ILE A 159 5.82 7.33 -8.11
N PHE A 160 4.96 6.34 -7.87
CA PHE A 160 3.56 6.37 -8.24
C PHE A 160 2.70 6.62 -7.01
N THR A 161 1.83 7.62 -7.08
CA THR A 161 0.88 7.90 -6.00
C THR A 161 -0.40 8.53 -6.54
N PRO A 162 -1.59 8.13 -6.05
CA PRO A 162 -2.84 8.75 -6.47
C PRO A 162 -3.03 10.16 -5.89
N TYR A 163 -2.39 10.45 -4.77
CA TYR A 163 -2.51 11.72 -4.05
C TYR A 163 -1.13 12.21 -3.62
N LEU A 164 -0.92 13.53 -3.65
CA LEU A 164 0.31 14.18 -3.24
C LEU A 164 -0.04 15.32 -2.27
N ILE A 165 -0.40 14.95 -1.04
CA ILE A 165 -0.77 15.89 0.04
C ILE A 165 0.18 15.63 1.21
N ILE A 166 1.40 16.10 1.06
CA ILE A 166 2.55 15.79 1.92
C ILE A 166 2.89 16.94 2.86
N GLY A 167 3.42 16.58 4.02
CA GLY A 167 3.97 17.51 4.99
C GLY A 167 5.26 18.19 4.55
N SER A 168 5.74 19.10 5.38
CA SER A 168 6.99 19.85 5.14
C SER A 168 8.21 18.95 5.07
N GLU A 169 8.27 17.90 5.89
CA GLU A 169 9.41 16.98 5.95
C GLU A 169 9.61 16.21 4.65
N MET A 170 8.54 15.56 4.18
CA MET A 170 8.59 14.79 2.93
C MET A 170 8.84 15.69 1.72
N ARG A 171 8.22 16.87 1.70
CA ARG A 171 8.47 17.89 0.67
C ARG A 171 9.93 18.33 0.64
N THR A 172 10.52 18.60 1.81
CA THR A 172 11.93 18.97 1.94
C THR A 172 12.86 17.84 1.53
N ALA A 173 12.54 16.60 1.91
CA ALA A 173 13.32 15.43 1.54
C ALA A 173 13.37 15.22 0.02
N LEU A 174 12.21 15.31 -0.69
CA LEU A 174 12.14 15.22 -2.15
C LEU A 174 12.96 16.30 -2.84
N VAL A 175 12.86 17.53 -2.36
CA VAL A 175 13.63 18.67 -2.90
C VAL A 175 15.14 18.48 -2.67
N ASN A 176 15.56 18.05 -1.48
CA ASN A 176 16.95 17.81 -1.17
C ASN A 176 17.53 16.68 -2.05
N ALA A 177 16.79 15.59 -2.24
CA ALA A 177 17.21 14.52 -3.15
C ALA A 177 17.41 15.06 -4.59
N ALA A 178 16.44 15.81 -5.13
CA ALA A 178 16.54 16.38 -6.47
C ALA A 178 17.72 17.37 -6.58
N LYS A 179 17.93 18.23 -5.60
CA LYS A 179 19.06 19.18 -5.57
C LYS A 179 20.42 18.49 -5.39
N SER A 180 20.44 17.31 -4.80
CA SER A 180 21.65 16.48 -4.70
C SER A 180 21.96 15.69 -5.98
N GLY A 181 21.18 15.89 -7.05
CA GLY A 181 21.40 15.27 -8.35
C GLY A 181 20.64 13.96 -8.58
N VAL A 182 19.78 13.54 -7.65
CA VAL A 182 18.90 12.38 -7.84
C VAL A 182 17.81 12.69 -8.86
N ASP A 183 17.58 11.83 -9.81
CA ASP A 183 16.46 11.93 -10.76
C ASP A 183 15.14 11.55 -10.05
N VAL A 184 14.48 12.53 -9.43
CA VAL A 184 13.22 12.33 -8.71
C VAL A 184 12.04 12.53 -9.67
N ARG A 185 11.25 11.46 -9.87
CA ARG A 185 10.06 11.47 -10.71
C ARG A 185 8.82 11.04 -9.94
N LEU A 186 7.78 11.85 -10.00
CA LEU A 186 6.47 11.58 -9.44
C LEU A 186 5.46 11.39 -10.58
N VAL A 187 4.65 10.34 -10.52
CA VAL A 187 3.54 10.13 -11.45
C VAL A 187 2.24 10.14 -10.67
N VAL A 188 1.34 11.03 -11.05
CA VAL A 188 0.02 11.26 -10.43
C VAL A 188 -1.09 11.05 -11.45
N PRO A 189 -2.37 10.93 -11.05
CA PRO A 189 -3.47 10.77 -11.99
C PRO A 189 -3.59 11.93 -13.00
N GLY A 190 -3.92 11.58 -14.26
CA GLY A 190 -4.32 12.55 -15.26
C GLY A 190 -5.81 12.89 -15.18
N ILE A 191 -6.65 11.89 -14.83
CA ILE A 191 -8.10 12.08 -14.58
C ILE A 191 -8.35 11.76 -13.09
N PRO A 192 -8.67 12.76 -12.26
CA PRO A 192 -8.84 12.58 -10.83
C PRO A 192 -10.18 11.94 -10.45
N ASP A 193 -10.18 11.15 -9.37
CA ASP A 193 -11.40 10.62 -8.74
C ASP A 193 -12.14 11.67 -7.91
N LYS A 194 -11.42 12.63 -7.31
CA LYS A 194 -11.92 13.70 -6.45
C LYS A 194 -11.27 15.02 -6.81
N LYS A 195 -12.04 15.92 -7.41
CA LYS A 195 -11.52 17.22 -7.90
C LYS A 195 -10.85 18.07 -6.81
N LEU A 196 -11.45 18.13 -5.60
CA LEU A 196 -10.89 18.93 -4.50
C LEU A 196 -9.56 18.36 -4.00
N VAL A 197 -9.46 17.03 -3.85
CA VAL A 197 -8.22 16.34 -3.43
C VAL A 197 -7.13 16.52 -4.50
N TYR A 198 -7.50 16.49 -5.77
CA TYR A 198 -6.58 16.73 -6.86
C TYR A 198 -6.06 18.17 -6.89
N PHE A 199 -6.92 19.15 -6.59
CA PHE A 199 -6.50 20.53 -6.44
C PHE A 199 -5.43 20.68 -5.34
N LEU A 200 -5.61 20.03 -4.20
CA LEU A 200 -4.59 19.98 -3.13
C LEU A 200 -3.30 19.28 -3.60
N THR A 201 -3.41 18.22 -4.38
CA THR A 201 -2.25 17.56 -5.00
C THR A 201 -1.49 18.54 -5.89
N GLN A 202 -2.19 19.26 -6.76
CA GLN A 202 -1.59 20.22 -7.69
C GLN A 202 -0.94 21.42 -6.98
N SER A 203 -1.40 21.82 -5.79
CA SER A 203 -0.81 22.92 -5.02
C SER A 203 0.66 22.68 -4.64
N ASN A 204 1.10 21.42 -4.58
CA ASN A 204 2.50 21.07 -4.34
C ASN A 204 3.39 21.17 -5.60
N PHE A 205 2.81 21.15 -6.80
CA PHE A 205 3.57 21.06 -8.05
C PHE A 205 4.52 22.25 -8.27
N PRO A 206 4.09 23.52 -8.15
CA PRO A 206 4.96 24.64 -8.45
C PRO A 206 6.23 24.64 -7.60
N TYR A 207 6.10 24.33 -6.31
CA TYR A 207 7.25 24.29 -5.41
C TYR A 207 8.21 23.14 -5.75
N LEU A 208 7.69 21.94 -5.96
CA LEU A 208 8.49 20.75 -6.26
C LEU A 208 9.20 20.88 -7.61
N ILE A 209 8.47 21.32 -8.67
CA ILE A 209 9.03 21.50 -10.01
C ILE A 209 10.12 22.56 -10.02
N LYS A 210 9.88 23.71 -9.36
CA LYS A 210 10.88 24.80 -9.25
C LYS A 210 12.19 24.31 -8.60
N ASN A 211 12.10 23.29 -7.76
CA ASN A 211 13.24 22.72 -7.04
C ASN A 211 13.81 21.43 -7.65
N GLY A 212 13.45 21.11 -8.91
CA GLY A 212 14.07 20.03 -9.68
C GLY A 212 13.37 18.69 -9.65
N VAL A 213 12.26 18.55 -8.90
CA VAL A 213 11.44 17.33 -8.94
C VAL A 213 10.61 17.30 -10.23
N LYS A 214 10.63 16.18 -10.94
CA LYS A 214 9.87 15.99 -12.18
C LYS A 214 8.51 15.37 -11.87
N ILE A 215 7.43 16.03 -12.30
CA ILE A 215 6.06 15.55 -12.07
C ILE A 215 5.40 15.23 -13.40
N TYR A 216 4.83 14.05 -13.50
CA TYR A 216 4.13 13.54 -14.68
C TYR A 216 2.68 13.22 -14.33
N THR A 217 1.79 13.43 -15.27
CA THR A 217 0.39 13.01 -15.17
C THR A 217 0.15 11.76 -16.03
N TYR A 218 -0.51 10.77 -15.45
CA TYR A 218 -0.92 9.55 -16.18
C TYR A 218 -2.13 9.87 -17.06
N THR A 219 -1.88 10.26 -18.30
CA THR A 219 -2.90 10.78 -19.23
C THR A 219 -4.00 9.78 -19.58
N PRO A 220 -3.79 8.44 -19.63
CA PRO A 220 -4.88 7.50 -19.93
C PRO A 220 -6.00 7.46 -18.87
N GLY A 221 -5.74 7.93 -17.65
CA GLY A 221 -6.77 7.89 -16.62
C GLY A 221 -6.27 8.09 -15.19
N PHE A 222 -6.73 7.22 -14.29
CA PHE A 222 -6.43 7.28 -12.88
C PHE A 222 -5.36 6.26 -12.48
N ILE A 223 -4.19 6.75 -12.02
CA ILE A 223 -3.19 5.89 -11.42
C ILE A 223 -3.44 5.79 -9.92
N HIS A 224 -3.65 4.56 -9.44
CA HIS A 224 -3.91 4.27 -8.03
C HIS A 224 -2.81 3.45 -7.36
N ALA A 225 -1.74 3.13 -8.10
CA ALA A 225 -0.57 2.47 -7.55
C ALA A 225 0.13 3.32 -6.49
N LYS A 226 0.64 2.69 -5.44
CA LYS A 226 1.48 3.28 -4.41
C LYS A 226 2.78 2.50 -4.40
N CYS A 227 3.72 2.98 -5.20
CA CYS A 227 4.99 2.30 -5.42
C CYS A 227 6.13 3.30 -5.43
N PHE A 228 7.22 2.95 -4.78
CA PHE A 228 8.49 3.64 -4.86
C PHE A 228 9.54 2.67 -5.41
N VAL A 229 10.39 3.13 -6.28
CA VAL A 229 11.58 2.40 -6.73
C VAL A 229 12.76 3.33 -6.68
N SER A 230 13.85 2.88 -6.10
CA SER A 230 15.09 3.64 -5.91
C SER A 230 16.30 2.80 -6.31
N ASP A 231 17.07 3.31 -7.26
CA ASP A 231 18.44 2.85 -7.60
C ASP A 231 18.56 1.37 -8.00
N ASP A 232 17.50 0.69 -8.37
CA ASP A 232 17.41 -0.79 -8.54
C ASP A 232 17.71 -1.59 -7.25
N VAL A 233 17.76 -0.92 -6.10
CA VAL A 233 18.14 -1.52 -4.82
C VAL A 233 16.93 -1.68 -3.89
N GLN A 234 16.02 -0.72 -3.92
CA GLN A 234 14.86 -0.70 -3.03
C GLN A 234 13.57 -0.44 -3.79
N ALA A 235 12.52 -1.16 -3.42
CA ALA A 235 11.17 -0.91 -3.91
C ALA A 235 10.14 -1.08 -2.79
N THR A 236 9.07 -0.27 -2.82
CA THR A 236 7.88 -0.51 -1.99
C THR A 236 6.65 -0.67 -2.86
N VAL A 237 5.76 -1.55 -2.43
CA VAL A 237 4.42 -1.72 -3.00
C VAL A 237 3.44 -1.95 -1.86
N GLY A 238 2.33 -1.24 -1.85
CA GLY A 238 1.33 -1.45 -0.80
C GLY A 238 0.13 -0.54 -0.89
N THR A 239 -0.40 -0.18 0.27
CA THR A 239 -1.63 0.59 0.39
C THR A 239 -1.40 2.05 0.76
N VAL A 240 -0.20 2.42 1.24
CA VAL A 240 0.13 3.74 1.79
C VAL A 240 0.18 4.80 0.70
N ASN A 241 -0.75 5.74 0.71
CA ASN A 241 -0.72 6.92 -0.17
C ASN A 241 0.22 8.00 0.38
N MET A 242 0.69 8.89 -0.49
CA MET A 242 1.36 10.13 -0.07
C MET A 242 0.34 11.21 0.32
N ASP A 243 -0.49 10.90 1.30
CA ASP A 243 -1.44 11.86 1.88
C ASP A 243 -1.53 11.69 3.41
N TYR A 244 -1.89 12.77 4.10
CA TYR A 244 -1.98 12.81 5.55
C TYR A 244 -2.88 11.72 6.14
N ARG A 245 -3.95 11.35 5.45
CA ARG A 245 -4.88 10.32 5.95
C ARG A 245 -4.23 8.94 5.97
N SER A 246 -3.51 8.57 4.93
CA SER A 246 -2.77 7.30 4.89
C SER A 246 -1.59 7.30 5.85
N LEU A 247 -0.87 8.43 5.95
CA LEU A 247 0.36 8.49 6.76
C LEU A 247 0.11 8.58 8.27
N CYS A 248 -1.10 9.04 8.72
CA CYS A 248 -1.32 9.30 10.14
C CYS A 248 -2.64 8.75 10.70
N LEU A 249 -3.62 8.36 9.87
CA LEU A 249 -4.98 8.06 10.35
C LEU A 249 -5.50 6.67 9.99
N HIS A 250 -4.92 6.00 9.01
CA HIS A 250 -5.37 4.69 8.56
C HIS A 250 -4.49 3.57 9.08
N PHE A 251 -5.09 2.38 9.21
CA PHE A 251 -4.31 1.16 9.21
C PHE A 251 -3.89 0.88 7.77
N GLU A 252 -2.60 0.89 7.52
CA GLU A 252 -2.01 0.65 6.20
C GLU A 252 -1.08 -0.55 6.23
N LEU A 253 -0.79 -1.08 5.06
CA LEU A 253 0.15 -2.17 4.86
C LEU A 253 0.97 -1.90 3.62
N SER A 254 2.27 -2.05 3.73
CA SER A 254 3.16 -2.06 2.58
C SER A 254 4.25 -3.10 2.80
N LEU A 255 5.03 -3.31 1.80
CA LEU A 255 6.28 -4.04 1.93
C LEU A 255 7.41 -3.24 1.32
N ILE A 256 8.60 -3.42 1.87
CA ILE A 256 9.84 -2.98 1.26
C ILE A 256 10.60 -4.21 0.78
N HIS A 257 11.04 -4.16 -0.47
CA HIS A 257 12.03 -5.08 -1.04
C HIS A 257 13.38 -4.37 -1.08
N ILE A 258 14.40 -5.05 -0.60
CA ILE A 258 15.79 -4.59 -0.61
C ILE A 258 16.60 -5.66 -1.32
N SER A 259 17.16 -5.33 -2.50
CA SER A 259 18.07 -6.21 -3.20
C SER A 259 19.37 -6.37 -2.42
N GLU A 260 19.92 -7.58 -2.38
CA GLU A 260 21.26 -7.76 -1.83
C GLU A 260 22.26 -6.90 -2.62
N PRO A 261 23.14 -6.14 -1.93
CA PRO A 261 24.20 -5.46 -2.62
C PRO A 261 25.09 -6.50 -3.31
N THR A 262 25.14 -6.47 -4.63
CA THR A 262 26.14 -7.22 -5.37
C THR A 262 27.50 -6.77 -4.83
N ARG A 263 28.22 -7.67 -4.16
CA ARG A 263 29.62 -7.44 -3.83
C ARG A 263 30.36 -7.30 -5.17
N LEU A 264 30.75 -6.07 -5.50
CA LEU A 264 31.71 -5.78 -6.53
C LEU A 264 33.11 -6.27 -6.10
#